data_b862a7ed5a82fc2b54262e53e57a6cbf
#
_entry.id   b862a7ed5a82fc2b54262e53e57a6cbf
#
_cell.length_a   1.000
_cell.length_b   1.000
_cell.length_c   1.000
_cell.angle_alpha   90.00
_cell.angle_beta   90.00
_cell.angle_gamma   90.00
#
_symmetry.space_group_name_H-M   'P 1'
#
loop_
_entity.id
_entity.type
_entity.pdbx_description
1 polymer ?
#
loop_
_entity_poly.entity_id
_entity_poly.type
_entity_poly.pdbx_seq_one_letter_code
_entity_poly.pdbx_strand_id
1 'polypeptide(L)'
;MKTMKMKHVSTIGMSRDEWLRLRRQTVGGSDAAGIIGLSKWATPYTVWADKTGRLPDKEDTEAMRLGRDLEDYVARRWMEETGKKVRRLNAMLYNPAYPFSHADIDRMLIGEEAGLECKTTSTLDVKQFKGVVFPEKYYAQCVHYMAVTGAERWYLAVLVFGSGFFTYTLERDQAEIDALMAAEEDFWRTYVMPDTPPVPDGSDVTADALQTIYADGQDRQVELFGRAPMLEEYARLKDQRKALDGRLSEIENIIKGDMQEAEHAVCGNCAITWKTQERSSFSQTDFYRDYPGIDLSPYYKTTRSRVFRVNTAKM
;
A
#
# COMPACT_ATOMS: atom_id res chain seq x y z
N MET A 1 -27.85 -27.35 -3.66
CA MET A 1 -27.57 -26.47 -2.51
C MET A 1 -28.49 -25.25 -2.58
N LYS A 2 -29.21 -24.85 -1.52
CA LYS A 2 -29.99 -23.60 -1.52
C LYS A 2 -28.98 -22.45 -1.64
N THR A 3 -29.03 -21.69 -2.71
CA THR A 3 -28.27 -20.45 -2.88
C THR A 3 -28.64 -19.53 -1.74
N MET A 4 -27.76 -19.37 -0.75
CA MET A 4 -27.97 -18.40 0.33
C MET A 4 -28.01 -17.01 -0.30
N LYS A 5 -29.12 -16.31 -0.08
CA LYS A 5 -29.35 -15.00 -0.69
C LYS A 5 -28.34 -14.00 -0.15
N MET A 6 -27.53 -13.42 -1.04
CA MET A 6 -26.59 -12.35 -0.72
C MET A 6 -27.32 -11.19 -0.03
N LYS A 7 -26.76 -10.67 1.06
CA LYS A 7 -27.24 -9.49 1.76
C LYS A 7 -26.56 -8.25 1.20
N HIS A 8 -27.22 -7.12 1.29
CA HIS A 8 -26.65 -5.84 0.88
C HIS A 8 -27.03 -4.73 1.85
N VAL A 9 -26.15 -3.76 2.01
CA VAL A 9 -26.38 -2.51 2.73
C VAL A 9 -26.26 -1.38 1.73
N SER A 10 -27.32 -0.58 1.56
CA SER A 10 -27.32 0.55 0.63
C SER A 10 -26.31 1.60 1.06
N THR A 11 -25.52 2.10 0.11
CA THR A 11 -24.58 3.22 0.31
C THR A 11 -25.14 4.56 -0.19
N ILE A 12 -26.39 4.57 -0.70
CA ILE A 12 -27.06 5.80 -1.17
C ILE A 12 -27.30 6.71 0.03
N GLY A 13 -26.75 7.93 -0.02
CA GLY A 13 -26.89 8.93 1.04
C GLY A 13 -26.03 8.65 2.28
N MET A 14 -25.22 7.58 2.28
CA MET A 14 -24.29 7.27 3.37
C MET A 14 -23.15 8.29 3.38
N SER A 15 -22.83 8.85 4.55
CA SER A 15 -21.66 9.70 4.71
C SER A 15 -20.37 8.88 4.59
N ARG A 16 -19.23 9.57 4.29
CA ARG A 16 -17.93 8.92 4.24
C ARG A 16 -17.57 8.22 5.55
N ASP A 17 -17.84 8.87 6.67
CA ASP A 17 -17.51 8.33 8.01
C ASP A 17 -18.33 7.08 8.34
N GLU A 18 -19.61 7.04 7.95
CA GLU A 18 -20.45 5.86 8.08
C GLU A 18 -19.94 4.71 7.22
N TRP A 19 -19.57 5.03 5.98
CA TRP A 19 -19.02 4.05 5.04
C TRP A 19 -17.68 3.48 5.55
N LEU A 20 -16.76 4.31 6.06
CA LEU A 20 -15.51 3.87 6.66
C LEU A 20 -15.73 3.00 7.90
N ARG A 21 -16.66 3.39 8.78
CA ARG A 21 -17.02 2.56 9.94
C ARG A 21 -17.56 1.19 9.53
N LEU A 22 -18.40 1.15 8.51
CA LEU A 22 -18.97 -0.11 8.00
C LEU A 22 -17.89 -1.00 7.40
N ARG A 23 -16.95 -0.44 6.63
CA ARG A 23 -15.81 -1.16 6.06
C ARG A 23 -14.89 -1.78 7.11
N ARG A 24 -14.73 -1.16 8.26
CA ARG A 24 -13.89 -1.70 9.34
C ARG A 24 -14.47 -2.94 10.01
N GLN A 25 -15.76 -3.20 9.86
CA GLN A 25 -16.42 -4.34 10.51
C GLN A 25 -16.14 -5.68 9.85
N THR A 26 -15.58 -5.69 8.64
CA THR A 26 -15.26 -6.90 7.87
C THR A 26 -14.12 -6.64 6.89
N VAL A 27 -13.54 -7.70 6.30
CA VAL A 27 -12.52 -7.62 5.27
C VAL A 27 -13.15 -7.19 3.95
N GLY A 28 -12.59 -6.19 3.27
CA GLY A 28 -12.97 -5.78 1.93
C GLY A 28 -11.96 -6.21 0.88
N GLY A 29 -12.34 -6.23 -0.40
CA GLY A 29 -11.44 -6.67 -1.49
C GLY A 29 -10.13 -5.88 -1.59
N SER A 30 -10.12 -4.60 -1.20
CA SER A 30 -8.89 -3.81 -1.16
C SER A 30 -7.91 -4.21 -0.04
N ASP A 31 -8.36 -4.99 0.95
CA ASP A 31 -7.54 -5.47 2.06
C ASP A 31 -6.86 -6.80 1.71
N ALA A 32 -7.47 -7.58 0.79
CA ALA A 32 -7.07 -8.94 0.43
C ALA A 32 -5.56 -9.07 0.13
N ALA A 33 -5.04 -8.24 -0.77
CA ALA A 33 -3.62 -8.27 -1.13
C ALA A 33 -2.70 -7.92 0.06
N GLY A 34 -3.13 -7.05 0.97
CA GLY A 34 -2.40 -6.72 2.20
C GLY A 34 -2.35 -7.89 3.18
N ILE A 35 -3.45 -8.62 3.33
CA ILE A 35 -3.56 -9.78 4.23
C ILE A 35 -2.63 -10.92 3.80
N ILE A 36 -2.56 -11.20 2.49
CA ILE A 36 -1.73 -12.28 1.96
C ILE A 36 -0.30 -11.85 1.58
N GLY A 37 0.10 -10.60 1.91
CA GLY A 37 1.48 -10.11 1.69
C GLY A 37 1.84 -9.79 0.24
N LEU A 38 0.88 -9.62 -0.66
CA LEU A 38 1.09 -9.27 -2.07
C LEU A 38 0.98 -7.77 -2.36
N SER A 39 0.75 -6.94 -1.34
CA SER A 39 0.66 -5.49 -1.49
C SER A 39 1.91 -4.80 -0.95
N LYS A 40 2.46 -3.87 -1.72
CA LYS A 40 3.50 -2.95 -1.22
C LYS A 40 2.92 -1.75 -0.43
N TRP A 41 1.60 -1.59 -0.40
CA TRP A 41 0.90 -0.47 0.22
C TRP A 41 0.15 -0.82 1.50
N ALA A 42 0.04 -2.12 1.78
CA ALA A 42 -0.62 -2.63 2.96
C ALA A 42 0.03 -3.96 3.37
N THR A 43 0.11 -4.21 4.67
CA THR A 43 0.62 -5.44 5.27
C THR A 43 -0.44 -6.02 6.20
N PRO A 44 -0.34 -7.28 6.64
CA PRO A 44 -1.26 -7.79 7.66
C PRO A 44 -1.33 -6.88 8.89
N TYR A 45 -0.18 -6.30 9.30
CA TYR A 45 -0.13 -5.37 10.43
C TYR A 45 -0.96 -4.11 10.20
N THR A 46 -0.82 -3.49 9.03
CA THR A 46 -1.55 -2.25 8.71
C THR A 46 -3.04 -2.48 8.48
N VAL A 47 -3.42 -3.63 7.91
CA VAL A 47 -4.84 -4.01 7.77
C VAL A 47 -5.46 -4.23 9.16
N TRP A 48 -4.78 -4.97 10.05
CA TRP A 48 -5.23 -5.13 11.43
C TRP A 48 -5.39 -3.77 12.13
N ALA A 49 -4.41 -2.90 12.00
CA ALA A 49 -4.43 -1.58 12.64
C ALA A 49 -5.59 -0.70 12.13
N ASP A 50 -5.91 -0.76 10.83
CA ASP A 50 -7.09 -0.09 10.27
C ASP A 50 -8.40 -0.70 10.79
N LYS A 51 -8.55 -2.02 10.73
CA LYS A 51 -9.76 -2.72 11.18
C LYS A 51 -10.05 -2.53 12.68
N THR A 52 -9.01 -2.37 13.48
CA THR A 52 -9.14 -2.13 14.92
C THR A 52 -9.14 -0.64 15.29
N GLY A 53 -9.20 0.26 14.29
CA GLY A 53 -9.31 1.71 14.50
C GLY A 53 -8.08 2.38 15.09
N ARG A 54 -6.89 1.78 14.95
CA ARG A 54 -5.62 2.31 15.45
C ARG A 54 -4.95 3.30 14.51
N LEU A 55 -5.30 3.24 13.24
CA LEU A 55 -4.87 4.23 12.27
C LEU A 55 -5.95 5.29 12.07
N PRO A 56 -5.56 6.55 11.89
CA PRO A 56 -6.49 7.60 11.50
C PRO A 56 -7.09 7.27 10.12
N ASP A 57 -8.25 7.84 9.84
CA ASP A 57 -8.82 7.80 8.51
C ASP A 57 -7.85 8.42 7.51
N LYS A 58 -7.63 7.72 6.40
CA LYS A 58 -6.76 8.25 5.34
C LYS A 58 -7.35 9.55 4.79
N GLU A 59 -6.53 10.58 4.79
CA GLU A 59 -6.88 11.82 4.09
C GLU A 59 -7.17 11.53 2.62
N ASP A 60 -8.14 12.25 2.09
CA ASP A 60 -8.53 12.12 0.69
C ASP A 60 -7.48 12.79 -0.20
N THR A 61 -6.63 12.00 -0.82
CA THR A 61 -5.60 12.50 -1.73
C THR A 61 -6.21 12.89 -3.08
N GLU A 62 -5.55 13.78 -3.81
CA GLU A 62 -5.96 14.15 -5.18
C GLU A 62 -6.02 12.90 -6.10
N ALA A 63 -5.12 11.94 -5.93
CA ALA A 63 -5.16 10.68 -6.68
C ALA A 63 -6.41 9.84 -6.37
N MET A 64 -6.85 9.79 -5.11
CA MET A 64 -8.08 9.10 -4.71
C MET A 64 -9.33 9.82 -5.25
N ARG A 65 -9.34 11.14 -5.19
CA ARG A 65 -10.42 11.96 -5.76
C ARG A 65 -10.53 11.75 -7.26
N LEU A 66 -9.41 11.87 -7.98
CA LEU A 66 -9.35 11.68 -9.42
C LEU A 66 -9.80 10.27 -9.82
N GLY A 67 -9.44 9.24 -9.03
CA GLY A 67 -9.92 7.87 -9.23
C GLY A 67 -11.43 7.77 -9.20
N ARG A 68 -12.08 8.38 -8.20
CA ARG A 68 -13.55 8.40 -8.09
C ARG A 68 -14.22 9.21 -9.21
N ASP A 69 -13.67 10.37 -9.53
CA ASP A 69 -14.24 11.26 -10.56
C ASP A 69 -14.17 10.61 -11.95
N LEU A 70 -13.15 9.80 -12.22
CA LEU A 70 -12.95 9.11 -13.50
C LEU A 70 -13.53 7.70 -13.57
N GLU A 71 -14.01 7.13 -12.49
CA GLU A 71 -14.57 5.78 -12.45
C GLU A 71 -15.71 5.58 -13.48
N ASP A 72 -16.65 6.55 -13.57
CA ASP A 72 -17.71 6.52 -14.57
C ASP A 72 -17.19 6.64 -16.01
N TYR A 73 -16.12 7.40 -16.23
CA TYR A 73 -15.47 7.50 -17.53
C TYR A 73 -14.81 6.17 -17.94
N VAL A 74 -14.08 5.54 -17.02
CA VAL A 74 -13.45 4.23 -17.24
C VAL A 74 -14.50 3.18 -17.58
N ALA A 75 -15.60 3.14 -16.82
CA ALA A 75 -16.70 2.20 -17.06
C ALA A 75 -17.37 2.43 -18.43
N ARG A 76 -17.64 3.69 -18.81
CA ARG A 76 -18.23 4.03 -20.13
C ARG A 76 -17.32 3.62 -21.27
N ARG A 77 -16.03 3.94 -21.19
CA ARG A 77 -15.05 3.58 -22.21
C ARG A 77 -14.94 2.06 -22.36
N TRP A 78 -14.97 1.32 -21.24
CA TRP A 78 -14.98 -0.14 -21.28
C TRP A 78 -16.24 -0.68 -21.99
N MET A 79 -17.43 -0.08 -21.73
CA MET A 79 -18.66 -0.46 -22.43
C MET A 79 -18.59 -0.18 -23.94
N GLU A 80 -17.98 0.95 -24.35
CA GLU A 80 -17.77 1.31 -25.75
C GLU A 80 -16.85 0.31 -26.45
N GLU A 81 -15.75 -0.10 -25.81
CA GLU A 81 -14.78 -1.03 -26.39
C GLU A 81 -15.29 -2.49 -26.45
N THR A 82 -16.12 -2.90 -25.48
CA THR A 82 -16.56 -4.29 -25.37
C THR A 82 -17.97 -4.56 -25.90
N GLY A 83 -18.79 -3.52 -26.06
CA GLY A 83 -20.22 -3.64 -26.36
C GLY A 83 -21.07 -4.15 -25.19
N LYS A 84 -20.47 -4.47 -24.05
CA LYS A 84 -21.16 -4.95 -22.85
C LYS A 84 -21.78 -3.79 -22.07
N LYS A 85 -22.74 -4.07 -21.19
CA LYS A 85 -23.41 -3.07 -20.37
C LYS A 85 -23.19 -3.35 -18.89
N VAL A 86 -22.93 -2.30 -18.12
CA VAL A 86 -22.75 -2.39 -16.66
C VAL A 86 -23.70 -1.44 -15.93
N ARG A 87 -23.91 -1.72 -14.65
CA ARG A 87 -24.67 -0.86 -13.74
C ARG A 87 -23.94 -0.72 -12.39
N ARG A 88 -24.08 0.44 -11.76
CA ARG A 88 -23.65 0.67 -10.36
C ARG A 88 -24.66 0.02 -9.42
N LEU A 89 -24.18 -0.57 -8.32
CA LEU A 89 -25.06 -1.15 -7.30
C LEU A 89 -25.35 -0.17 -6.14
N ASN A 90 -24.44 0.71 -5.82
CA ASN A 90 -24.48 1.59 -4.64
C ASN A 90 -24.82 0.84 -3.35
N ALA A 91 -24.14 -0.26 -3.10
CA ALA A 91 -24.34 -1.10 -1.93
C ALA A 91 -23.08 -1.89 -1.59
N MET A 92 -22.82 -2.08 -0.31
CA MET A 92 -21.92 -3.11 0.18
C MET A 92 -22.62 -4.46 0.17
N LEU A 93 -21.96 -5.46 -0.37
CA LEU A 93 -22.48 -6.81 -0.54
C LEU A 93 -21.85 -7.74 0.50
N TYR A 94 -22.65 -8.66 1.01
CA TYR A 94 -22.23 -9.64 2.02
C TYR A 94 -22.69 -11.03 1.61
N ASN A 95 -21.77 -11.98 1.63
CA ASN A 95 -22.08 -13.38 1.41
C ASN A 95 -22.16 -14.10 2.75
N PRO A 96 -23.31 -14.72 3.11
CA PRO A 96 -23.42 -15.47 4.35
C PRO A 96 -22.45 -16.64 4.49
N ALA A 97 -21.85 -17.14 3.40
CA ALA A 97 -20.79 -18.13 3.44
C ALA A 97 -19.46 -17.56 3.98
N TYR A 98 -19.26 -16.24 3.85
CA TYR A 98 -18.06 -15.52 4.28
C TYR A 98 -18.43 -14.33 5.17
N PRO A 99 -18.94 -14.57 6.40
CA PRO A 99 -19.51 -13.50 7.25
C PRO A 99 -18.49 -12.47 7.72
N PHE A 100 -17.20 -12.75 7.60
CA PHE A 100 -16.08 -11.87 7.92
C PHE A 100 -15.72 -10.91 6.76
N SER A 101 -16.39 -10.98 5.61
CA SER A 101 -16.04 -10.25 4.41
C SER A 101 -17.19 -9.44 3.81
N HIS A 102 -16.84 -8.43 3.02
CA HIS A 102 -17.78 -7.64 2.20
C HIS A 102 -17.16 -7.28 0.85
N ALA A 103 -18.01 -7.01 -0.13
CA ALA A 103 -17.57 -6.44 -1.40
C ALA A 103 -18.23 -5.08 -1.65
N ASP A 104 -17.39 -4.08 -1.93
CA ASP A 104 -17.78 -2.74 -2.39
C ASP A 104 -17.26 -2.61 -3.83
N ILE A 105 -18.14 -2.89 -4.80
CA ILE A 105 -17.76 -3.11 -6.19
C ILE A 105 -18.15 -1.92 -7.07
N ASP A 106 -17.33 -1.62 -8.06
CA ASP A 106 -17.57 -0.47 -8.95
C ASP A 106 -18.81 -0.73 -9.83
N ARG A 107 -18.84 -1.86 -10.54
CA ARG A 107 -19.95 -2.19 -11.46
C ARG A 107 -20.26 -3.67 -11.49
N MET A 108 -21.53 -3.99 -11.72
CA MET A 108 -21.98 -5.33 -12.14
C MET A 108 -22.42 -5.30 -13.61
N LEU A 109 -22.17 -6.38 -14.31
CA LEU A 109 -22.64 -6.55 -15.69
C LEU A 109 -24.16 -6.76 -15.72
N ILE A 110 -24.76 -6.38 -16.86
CA ILE A 110 -26.14 -6.64 -17.17
C ILE A 110 -26.18 -7.84 -18.13
N GLY A 111 -26.81 -8.92 -17.70
CA GLY A 111 -26.95 -10.15 -18.51
C GLY A 111 -25.81 -11.16 -18.36
N GLU A 112 -24.82 -10.88 -17.51
CA GLU A 112 -23.73 -11.82 -17.15
C GLU A 112 -23.55 -11.84 -15.63
N GLU A 113 -23.15 -13.00 -15.08
CA GLU A 113 -22.73 -13.15 -13.69
C GLU A 113 -21.25 -12.70 -13.56
N ALA A 114 -21.04 -11.40 -13.77
CA ALA A 114 -19.71 -10.81 -13.81
C ALA A 114 -19.70 -9.40 -13.20
N GLY A 115 -18.53 -8.96 -12.71
CA GLY A 115 -18.29 -7.61 -12.25
C GLY A 115 -17.20 -6.91 -13.07
N LEU A 116 -17.11 -5.60 -12.92
CA LEU A 116 -16.07 -4.76 -13.51
C LEU A 116 -15.45 -3.89 -12.43
N GLU A 117 -14.14 -3.95 -12.31
CA GLU A 117 -13.32 -3.06 -11.51
C GLU A 117 -12.69 -1.98 -12.41
N CYS A 118 -12.80 -0.72 -12.00
CA CYS A 118 -12.32 0.45 -12.74
C CYS A 118 -11.12 1.08 -12.02
N LYS A 119 -9.99 1.21 -12.71
CA LYS A 119 -8.77 1.79 -12.13
C LYS A 119 -8.19 2.90 -12.99
N THR A 120 -7.58 3.86 -12.31
CA THR A 120 -6.74 4.89 -12.92
C THR A 120 -5.33 4.81 -12.33
N THR A 121 -4.31 5.09 -13.13
CA THR A 121 -2.92 5.09 -12.66
C THR A 121 -2.03 6.00 -13.50
N SER A 122 -0.83 6.32 -12.99
CA SER A 122 0.13 7.19 -13.68
C SER A 122 0.84 6.48 -14.84
N THR A 123 1.46 7.27 -15.73
CA THR A 123 2.24 6.77 -16.87
C THR A 123 3.44 5.92 -16.48
N LEU A 124 4.00 6.09 -15.28
CA LEU A 124 5.16 5.33 -14.80
C LEU A 124 4.86 3.84 -14.63
N ASP A 125 3.59 3.49 -14.50
CA ASP A 125 3.13 2.12 -14.28
C ASP A 125 2.80 1.35 -15.56
N VAL A 126 2.92 1.94 -16.75
CA VAL A 126 2.48 1.31 -18.02
C VAL A 126 3.07 -0.08 -18.26
N LYS A 127 4.31 -0.32 -17.83
CA LYS A 127 4.98 -1.63 -17.99
C LYS A 127 4.28 -2.76 -17.20
N GLN A 128 3.54 -2.43 -16.14
CA GLN A 128 2.80 -3.40 -15.33
C GLN A 128 1.51 -3.87 -16.01
N PHE A 129 1.11 -3.21 -17.09
CA PHE A 129 -0.15 -3.48 -17.79
C PHE A 129 0.07 -4.02 -19.20
N LYS A 130 1.12 -3.59 -19.89
CA LYS A 130 1.34 -3.98 -21.28
C LYS A 130 1.88 -5.41 -21.39
N GLY A 131 1.11 -6.28 -22.05
CA GLY A 131 1.55 -7.66 -22.35
C GLY A 131 1.46 -8.63 -21.17
N VAL A 132 0.78 -8.27 -20.07
CA VAL A 132 0.51 -9.17 -18.95
C VAL A 132 -0.85 -9.82 -19.11
N VAL A 133 -1.03 -11.01 -18.56
CA VAL A 133 -2.31 -11.75 -18.58
C VAL A 133 -3.30 -11.06 -17.63
N PHE A 134 -2.88 -10.76 -16.41
CA PHE A 134 -3.64 -9.99 -15.44
C PHE A 134 -2.66 -9.26 -14.47
N PRO A 135 -2.91 -7.99 -14.10
CA PRO A 135 -2.04 -7.26 -13.18
C PRO A 135 -2.15 -7.79 -11.75
N GLU A 136 -1.03 -8.30 -11.20
CA GLU A 136 -0.96 -8.93 -9.88
C GLU A 136 -1.54 -8.06 -8.75
N LYS A 137 -1.29 -6.76 -8.79
CA LYS A 137 -1.74 -5.81 -7.76
C LYS A 137 -3.26 -5.71 -7.59
N TYR A 138 -4.04 -6.15 -8.58
CA TYR A 138 -5.51 -6.14 -8.54
C TYR A 138 -6.11 -7.54 -8.47
N TYR A 139 -5.27 -8.57 -8.56
CA TYR A 139 -5.70 -9.96 -8.66
C TYR A 139 -6.50 -10.40 -7.43
N ALA A 140 -5.90 -10.28 -6.24
CA ALA A 140 -6.56 -10.67 -4.99
C ALA A 140 -7.88 -9.92 -4.74
N GLN A 141 -7.97 -8.64 -5.11
CA GLN A 141 -9.19 -7.85 -5.00
C GLN A 141 -10.31 -8.43 -5.88
N CYS A 142 -10.00 -8.81 -7.13
CA CYS A 142 -10.97 -9.38 -8.06
C CYS A 142 -11.40 -10.79 -7.64
N VAL A 143 -10.49 -11.63 -7.14
CA VAL A 143 -10.80 -12.95 -6.57
C VAL A 143 -11.73 -12.83 -5.37
N HIS A 144 -11.45 -11.90 -4.45
CA HIS A 144 -12.31 -11.60 -3.31
C HIS A 144 -13.73 -11.20 -3.77
N TYR A 145 -13.83 -10.34 -4.76
CA TYR A 145 -15.14 -9.93 -5.29
C TYR A 145 -15.92 -11.10 -5.90
N MET A 146 -15.25 -12.00 -6.63
CA MET A 146 -15.89 -13.22 -7.14
C MET A 146 -16.34 -14.14 -6.01
N ALA A 147 -15.57 -14.24 -4.90
CA ALA A 147 -15.99 -15.01 -3.73
C ALA A 147 -17.27 -14.45 -3.10
N VAL A 148 -17.32 -13.15 -2.85
CA VAL A 148 -18.45 -12.51 -2.18
C VAL A 148 -19.70 -12.47 -3.07
N THR A 149 -19.54 -12.17 -4.36
CA THR A 149 -20.66 -11.99 -5.30
C THR A 149 -21.17 -13.30 -5.89
N GLY A 150 -20.33 -14.34 -5.91
CA GLY A 150 -20.61 -15.57 -6.65
C GLY A 150 -20.44 -15.44 -8.17
N ALA A 151 -19.84 -14.33 -8.65
CA ALA A 151 -19.62 -14.10 -10.07
C ALA A 151 -18.66 -15.13 -10.66
N GLU A 152 -18.95 -15.53 -11.93
CA GLU A 152 -18.12 -16.49 -12.68
C GLU A 152 -16.92 -15.82 -13.37
N ARG A 153 -16.95 -14.49 -13.44
CA ARG A 153 -15.92 -13.72 -14.14
C ARG A 153 -15.78 -12.32 -13.53
N TRP A 154 -14.56 -11.78 -13.57
CA TRP A 154 -14.31 -10.39 -13.22
C TRP A 154 -13.51 -9.69 -14.30
N TYR A 155 -13.98 -8.52 -14.70
CA TYR A 155 -13.26 -7.65 -15.63
C TYR A 155 -12.51 -6.58 -14.85
N LEU A 156 -11.37 -6.19 -15.38
CA LEU A 156 -10.58 -5.06 -14.90
C LEU A 156 -10.34 -4.10 -16.06
N ALA A 157 -10.70 -2.83 -15.88
CA ALA A 157 -10.40 -1.76 -16.81
C ALA A 157 -9.46 -0.75 -16.17
N VAL A 158 -8.33 -0.45 -16.82
CA VAL A 158 -7.29 0.43 -16.28
C VAL A 158 -7.00 1.55 -17.27
N LEU A 159 -7.25 2.80 -16.86
CA LEU A 159 -6.82 4.00 -17.55
C LEU A 159 -5.44 4.40 -17.05
N VAL A 160 -4.40 4.27 -17.88
CA VAL A 160 -3.05 4.75 -17.61
C VAL A 160 -2.91 6.13 -18.26
N PHE A 161 -2.79 7.18 -17.44
CA PHE A 161 -2.76 8.56 -17.92
C PHE A 161 -1.67 8.79 -18.97
N GLY A 162 -2.06 9.34 -20.13
CA GLY A 162 -1.14 9.62 -21.25
C GLY A 162 -0.57 8.41 -21.96
N SER A 163 -0.93 7.16 -21.57
CA SER A 163 -0.29 5.95 -22.08
C SER A 163 -1.23 4.92 -22.68
N GLY A 164 -2.50 4.86 -22.24
CA GLY A 164 -3.46 3.94 -22.83
C GLY A 164 -4.57 3.48 -21.90
N PHE A 165 -5.41 2.61 -22.46
CA PHE A 165 -6.48 1.93 -21.77
C PHE A 165 -6.29 0.42 -21.91
N PHE A 166 -6.35 -0.31 -20.81
CA PHE A 166 -6.08 -1.73 -20.77
C PHE A 166 -7.24 -2.46 -20.12
N THR A 167 -7.63 -3.57 -20.73
CA THR A 167 -8.73 -4.40 -20.23
C THR A 167 -8.25 -5.83 -20.02
N TYR A 168 -8.73 -6.45 -18.93
CA TYR A 168 -8.37 -7.79 -18.54
C TYR A 168 -9.61 -8.57 -18.13
N THR A 169 -9.53 -9.89 -18.24
CA THR A 169 -10.56 -10.80 -17.81
C THR A 169 -9.97 -11.82 -16.86
N LEU A 170 -10.62 -12.04 -15.75
CA LEU A 170 -10.30 -13.06 -14.77
C LEU A 170 -11.48 -14.02 -14.69
N GLU A 171 -11.24 -15.29 -15.01
CA GLU A 171 -12.22 -16.36 -14.87
C GLU A 171 -12.21 -16.88 -13.43
N ARG A 172 -13.36 -17.36 -12.95
CA ARG A 172 -13.48 -17.93 -11.62
C ARG A 172 -12.63 -19.19 -11.49
N ASP A 173 -11.75 -19.19 -10.50
CA ASP A 173 -11.08 -20.38 -9.99
C ASP A 173 -11.50 -20.61 -8.53
N GLN A 174 -12.20 -21.73 -8.30
CA GLN A 174 -12.75 -22.03 -6.98
C GLN A 174 -11.64 -22.36 -5.98
N ALA A 175 -10.53 -22.99 -6.42
CA ALA A 175 -9.43 -23.32 -5.52
C ALA A 175 -8.70 -22.06 -5.03
N GLU A 176 -8.51 -21.07 -5.88
CA GLU A 176 -7.94 -19.78 -5.51
C GLU A 176 -8.87 -18.98 -4.59
N ILE A 177 -10.18 -19.00 -4.87
CA ILE A 177 -11.18 -18.38 -3.99
C ILE A 177 -11.14 -19.02 -2.61
N ASP A 178 -11.15 -20.34 -2.53
CA ASP A 178 -11.15 -21.07 -1.26
C ASP A 178 -9.86 -20.78 -0.47
N ALA A 179 -8.71 -20.71 -1.13
CA ALA A 179 -7.43 -20.37 -0.51
C ALA A 179 -7.41 -18.94 0.02
N LEU A 180 -7.87 -17.96 -0.78
CA LEU A 180 -7.92 -16.56 -0.36
C LEU A 180 -8.88 -16.36 0.81
N MET A 181 -10.11 -16.88 0.71
CA MET A 181 -11.12 -16.72 1.74
C MET A 181 -10.73 -17.43 3.05
N ALA A 182 -10.02 -18.54 2.98
CA ALA A 182 -9.44 -19.20 4.16
C ALA A 182 -8.36 -18.33 4.83
N ALA A 183 -7.49 -17.70 4.06
CA ALA A 183 -6.46 -16.79 4.57
C ALA A 183 -7.07 -15.52 5.21
N GLU A 184 -8.11 -14.96 4.60
CA GLU A 184 -8.83 -13.80 5.15
C GLU A 184 -9.60 -14.15 6.42
N GLU A 185 -10.23 -15.34 6.49
CA GLU A 185 -10.92 -15.82 7.68
C GLU A 185 -9.94 -16.06 8.83
N ASP A 186 -8.79 -16.72 8.56
CA ASP A 186 -7.74 -16.94 9.54
C ASP A 186 -7.19 -15.60 10.07
N PHE A 187 -6.90 -14.66 9.17
CA PHE A 187 -6.47 -13.31 9.55
C PHE A 187 -7.51 -12.62 10.46
N TRP A 188 -8.78 -12.66 10.10
CA TRP A 188 -9.85 -12.04 10.86
C TRP A 188 -9.99 -12.64 12.25
N ARG A 189 -9.99 -13.98 12.33
CA ARG A 189 -10.16 -14.71 13.61
C ARG A 189 -8.94 -14.64 14.50
N THR A 190 -7.74 -14.64 13.91
CA THR A 190 -6.48 -14.69 14.66
C THR A 190 -6.06 -13.31 15.17
N TYR A 191 -6.32 -12.26 14.38
CA TYR A 191 -5.77 -10.94 14.67
C TYR A 191 -6.85 -9.88 14.98
N VAL A 192 -7.91 -9.80 14.17
CA VAL A 192 -8.88 -8.72 14.31
C VAL A 192 -9.86 -8.97 15.46
N MET A 193 -10.49 -10.16 15.51
CA MET A 193 -11.47 -10.48 16.56
C MET A 193 -10.88 -10.44 17.97
N PRO A 194 -9.71 -11.06 18.26
CA PRO A 194 -9.10 -11.02 19.58
C PRO A 194 -8.30 -9.74 19.84
N ASP A 195 -8.24 -8.84 18.86
CA ASP A 195 -7.44 -7.61 18.91
C ASP A 195 -5.94 -7.85 19.18
N THR A 196 -5.39 -8.87 18.53
CA THR A 196 -3.99 -9.27 18.67
C THR A 196 -3.23 -8.86 17.41
N PRO A 197 -2.17 -8.03 17.50
CA PRO A 197 -1.47 -7.59 16.30
C PRO A 197 -0.71 -8.73 15.61
N PRO A 198 -0.73 -8.78 14.27
CA PRO A 198 0.23 -9.60 13.51
C PRO A 198 1.66 -9.18 13.81
N VAL A 199 2.61 -10.09 13.55
CA VAL A 199 4.04 -9.74 13.66
C VAL A 199 4.37 -8.65 12.63
N PRO A 200 4.95 -7.51 13.06
CA PRO A 200 5.40 -6.47 12.14
C PRO A 200 6.46 -7.00 11.18
N ASP A 201 6.34 -6.66 9.91
CA ASP A 201 7.36 -6.93 8.90
C ASP A 201 8.38 -5.77 8.77
N GLY A 202 9.33 -5.90 7.87
CA GLY A 202 10.38 -4.89 7.65
C GLY A 202 10.01 -3.79 6.63
N SER A 203 8.74 -3.66 6.24
CA SER A 203 8.30 -2.67 5.26
C SER A 203 8.20 -1.25 5.85
N ASP A 204 8.41 -0.25 4.98
CA ASP A 204 8.21 1.16 5.36
C ASP A 204 6.77 1.43 5.79
N VAL A 205 5.80 0.76 5.16
CA VAL A 205 4.37 0.91 5.47
C VAL A 205 4.06 0.46 6.90
N THR A 206 4.67 -0.63 7.35
CA THR A 206 4.56 -1.09 8.76
C THR A 206 5.30 -0.17 9.71
N ALA A 207 6.48 0.34 9.32
CA ALA A 207 7.21 1.30 10.13
C ALA A 207 6.43 2.61 10.34
N ASP A 208 5.79 3.14 9.27
CA ASP A 208 4.93 4.32 9.33
C ASP A 208 3.70 4.10 10.22
N ALA A 209 3.09 2.91 10.12
CA ALA A 209 1.96 2.54 10.99
C ALA A 209 2.38 2.50 12.47
N LEU A 210 3.53 1.91 12.80
CA LEU A 210 4.08 1.89 14.15
C LEU A 210 4.36 3.31 14.68
N GLN A 211 4.94 4.20 13.85
CA GLN A 211 5.15 5.60 14.20
C GLN A 211 3.83 6.33 14.48
N THR A 212 2.81 6.06 13.69
CA THR A 212 1.48 6.68 13.83
C THR A 212 0.77 6.19 15.09
N ILE A 213 0.73 4.88 15.31
CA ILE A 213 0.03 4.25 16.45
C ILE A 213 0.70 4.65 17.78
N TYR A 214 2.01 4.76 17.79
CA TYR A 214 2.82 5.02 18.99
C TYR A 214 3.53 6.37 18.92
N ALA A 215 2.92 7.37 18.29
CA ALA A 215 3.51 8.72 18.16
C ALA A 215 3.87 9.36 19.50
N ASP A 216 3.03 9.17 20.51
CA ASP A 216 3.23 9.71 21.86
C ASP A 216 3.98 8.68 22.71
N GLY A 217 5.27 8.93 22.91
CA GLY A 217 6.11 8.16 23.83
C GLY A 217 5.75 8.42 25.29
N GLN A 218 5.84 7.40 26.12
CA GLN A 218 5.78 7.51 27.57
C GLN A 218 7.17 7.28 28.14
N ASP A 219 7.57 8.09 29.15
CA ASP A 219 8.83 7.88 29.86
C ASP A 219 8.69 6.73 30.87
N ARG A 220 8.72 5.50 30.30
CA ARG A 220 8.70 4.28 31.09
C ARG A 220 9.61 3.24 30.47
N GLN A 221 10.20 2.40 31.30
CA GLN A 221 11.00 1.26 30.88
C GLN A 221 10.12 0.00 30.82
N VAL A 222 10.29 -0.78 29.74
CA VAL A 222 9.71 -2.10 29.60
C VAL A 222 10.80 -3.13 29.39
N GLU A 223 10.61 -4.33 29.91
CA GLU A 223 11.51 -5.45 29.70
C GLU A 223 11.02 -6.31 28.52
N LEU A 224 11.89 -6.54 27.54
CA LEU A 224 11.57 -7.28 26.33
C LEU A 224 12.01 -8.75 26.49
N PHE A 225 11.20 -9.53 27.17
CA PHE A 225 11.49 -10.96 27.39
C PHE A 225 11.64 -11.73 26.06
N GLY A 226 12.66 -12.60 26.00
CA GLY A 226 12.91 -13.47 24.85
C GLY A 226 13.43 -12.76 23.60
N ARG A 227 13.76 -11.46 23.67
CA ARG A 227 14.28 -10.68 22.51
C ARG A 227 15.80 -10.60 22.42
N ALA A 228 16.54 -11.14 23.40
CA ALA A 228 18.01 -11.11 23.39
C ALA A 228 18.62 -11.67 22.09
N PRO A 229 18.24 -12.87 21.59
CA PRO A 229 18.81 -13.39 20.33
C PRO A 229 18.56 -12.49 19.12
N MET A 230 17.39 -11.83 19.06
CA MET A 230 17.06 -10.88 18.00
C MET A 230 17.93 -9.60 18.08
N LEU A 231 18.25 -9.14 19.28
CA LEU A 231 19.13 -7.98 19.47
C LEU A 231 20.58 -8.31 19.13
N GLU A 232 21.05 -9.52 19.43
CA GLU A 232 22.36 -10.02 19.02
C GLU A 232 22.46 -10.11 17.48
N GLU A 233 21.42 -10.66 16.85
CA GLU A 233 21.35 -10.68 15.39
C GLU A 233 21.35 -9.29 14.80
N TYR A 234 20.57 -8.37 15.35
CA TYR A 234 20.54 -6.96 14.93
C TYR A 234 21.93 -6.31 14.99
N ALA A 235 22.68 -6.52 16.08
CA ALA A 235 24.04 -6.00 16.23
C ALA A 235 24.97 -6.57 15.15
N ARG A 236 24.95 -7.89 14.94
CA ARG A 236 25.73 -8.58 13.90
C ARG A 236 25.41 -8.04 12.49
N LEU A 237 24.12 -7.89 12.17
CA LEU A 237 23.67 -7.34 10.87
C LEU A 237 24.13 -5.89 10.67
N LYS A 238 24.12 -5.07 11.73
CA LYS A 238 24.65 -3.69 11.68
C LYS A 238 26.15 -3.67 11.36
N ASP A 239 26.92 -4.54 11.99
CA ASP A 239 28.37 -4.64 11.73
C ASP A 239 28.66 -5.13 10.31
N GLN A 240 27.92 -6.12 9.82
CA GLN A 240 27.99 -6.55 8.41
C GLN A 240 27.66 -5.43 7.45
N ARG A 241 26.58 -4.68 7.69
CA ARG A 241 26.24 -3.52 6.86
C ARG A 241 27.34 -2.50 6.85
N LYS A 242 27.90 -2.16 8.01
CA LYS A 242 29.01 -1.20 8.10
C LYS A 242 30.26 -1.67 7.32
N ALA A 243 30.57 -2.97 7.36
CA ALA A 243 31.67 -3.52 6.59
C ALA A 243 31.41 -3.45 5.06
N LEU A 244 30.18 -3.74 4.62
CA LEU A 244 29.77 -3.64 3.22
C LEU A 244 29.80 -2.17 2.74
N ASP A 245 29.24 -1.23 3.53
CA ASP A 245 29.27 0.19 3.22
C ASP A 245 30.73 0.70 3.10
N GLY A 246 31.63 0.25 4.00
CA GLY A 246 33.06 0.56 3.92
C GLY A 246 33.70 0.03 2.63
N ARG A 247 33.37 -1.21 2.22
CA ARG A 247 33.88 -1.78 0.97
C ARG A 247 33.35 -1.09 -0.28
N LEU A 248 32.09 -0.70 -0.29
CA LEU A 248 31.51 0.09 -1.37
C LEU A 248 32.21 1.44 -1.49
N SER A 249 32.42 2.15 -0.38
CA SER A 249 33.11 3.43 -0.35
C SER A 249 34.56 3.32 -0.86
N GLU A 250 35.26 2.23 -0.52
CA GLU A 250 36.62 1.98 -1.04
C GLU A 250 36.61 1.82 -2.56
N ILE A 251 35.69 1.00 -3.11
CA ILE A 251 35.55 0.81 -4.57
C ILE A 251 35.20 2.13 -5.26
N GLU A 252 34.25 2.88 -4.71
CA GLU A 252 33.88 4.19 -5.25
C GLU A 252 35.05 5.17 -5.27
N ASN A 253 35.87 5.20 -4.21
CA ASN A 253 37.02 6.08 -4.14
C ASN A 253 38.10 5.70 -5.14
N ILE A 254 38.34 4.41 -5.40
CA ILE A 254 39.26 3.94 -6.45
C ILE A 254 38.77 4.44 -7.80
N ILE A 255 37.48 4.20 -8.12
CA ILE A 255 36.89 4.63 -9.39
C ILE A 255 36.95 6.15 -9.56
N LYS A 256 36.63 6.92 -8.52
CA LYS A 256 36.74 8.39 -8.53
C LYS A 256 38.19 8.84 -8.77
N GLY A 257 39.15 8.15 -8.15
CA GLY A 257 40.57 8.40 -8.36
C GLY A 257 41.00 8.16 -9.81
N ASP A 258 40.46 7.12 -10.44
CA ASP A 258 40.74 6.83 -11.85
C ASP A 258 40.04 7.82 -12.81
N MET A 259 38.85 8.34 -12.42
CA MET A 259 38.10 9.32 -13.22
C MET A 259 38.74 10.72 -13.21
N GLN A 260 39.42 11.09 -12.13
CA GLN A 260 40.01 12.44 -11.96
C GLN A 260 38.98 13.55 -12.23
N GLU A 261 39.21 14.40 -13.24
CA GLU A 261 38.30 15.49 -13.63
C GLU A 261 37.19 15.05 -14.59
N ALA A 262 37.16 13.79 -15.01
CA ALA A 262 36.13 13.29 -15.93
C ALA A 262 34.76 13.11 -15.22
N GLU A 263 33.73 13.71 -15.77
CA GLU A 263 32.35 13.54 -15.27
C GLU A 263 31.69 12.22 -15.71
N HIS A 264 32.25 11.55 -16.71
CA HIS A 264 31.74 10.33 -17.32
C HIS A 264 32.83 9.28 -17.52
N ALA A 265 32.56 8.05 -17.17
CA ALA A 265 33.40 6.90 -17.47
C ALA A 265 32.57 5.71 -17.94
N VAL A 266 33.21 4.79 -18.68
CA VAL A 266 32.57 3.53 -19.15
C VAL A 266 33.53 2.38 -18.87
N CYS A 267 33.01 1.30 -18.31
CA CYS A 267 33.75 0.05 -18.14
C CYS A 267 32.80 -1.14 -18.43
N GLY A 268 33.09 -1.87 -19.52
CA GLY A 268 32.21 -2.93 -20.01
C GLY A 268 30.79 -2.40 -20.30
N ASN A 269 29.77 -2.96 -19.63
CA ASN A 269 28.38 -2.53 -19.74
C ASN A 269 27.97 -1.47 -18.71
N CYS A 270 28.92 -0.99 -17.89
CA CYS A 270 28.65 0.00 -16.85
C CYS A 270 28.98 1.41 -17.35
N ALA A 271 28.01 2.31 -17.26
CA ALA A 271 28.21 3.76 -17.42
C ALA A 271 28.27 4.39 -16.02
N ILE A 272 29.32 5.17 -15.77
CA ILE A 272 29.61 5.79 -14.48
C ILE A 272 29.54 7.31 -14.64
N THR A 273 28.94 8.00 -13.71
CA THR A 273 28.87 9.46 -13.68
C THR A 273 29.28 9.98 -12.32
N TRP A 274 30.17 10.97 -12.33
CA TRP A 274 30.59 11.71 -11.14
C TRP A 274 30.63 13.20 -11.48
N LYS A 275 29.44 13.85 -11.41
CA LYS A 275 29.25 15.22 -11.87
C LYS A 275 29.31 16.22 -10.71
N THR A 276 29.84 17.39 -11.01
CA THR A 276 29.72 18.54 -10.12
C THR A 276 28.26 18.97 -10.03
N GLN A 277 27.73 19.09 -8.83
CA GLN A 277 26.40 19.63 -8.54
C GLN A 277 26.52 20.85 -7.65
N GLU A 278 25.95 21.95 -8.08
CA GLU A 278 25.80 23.14 -7.25
C GLU A 278 24.47 23.09 -6.50
N ARG A 279 24.53 23.28 -5.20
CA ARG A 279 23.34 23.34 -4.34
C ARG A 279 23.36 24.60 -3.50
N SER A 280 22.40 25.47 -3.70
CA SER A 280 22.19 26.62 -2.82
C SER A 280 21.35 26.22 -1.61
N SER A 281 21.79 26.60 -0.43
CA SER A 281 21.04 26.42 0.82
C SER A 281 20.96 27.74 1.57
N PHE A 282 19.83 27.94 2.24
CA PHE A 282 19.67 29.12 3.12
C PHE A 282 20.54 28.94 4.37
N SER A 283 21.45 29.90 4.61
CA SER A 283 22.28 29.97 5.82
C SER A 283 21.53 30.77 6.90
N GLN A 284 20.89 30.07 7.81
CA GLN A 284 20.18 30.69 8.92
C GLN A 284 21.10 31.46 9.83
N THR A 285 22.31 30.97 10.06
CA THR A 285 23.32 31.63 10.89
C THR A 285 23.74 32.98 10.31
N ASP A 286 24.01 33.01 8.99
CA ASP A 286 24.38 34.27 8.32
C ASP A 286 23.18 35.23 8.27
N PHE A 287 21.98 34.70 8.04
CA PHE A 287 20.77 35.51 8.02
C PHE A 287 20.53 36.22 9.38
N TYR A 288 20.62 35.50 10.50
CA TYR A 288 20.45 36.12 11.82
C TYR A 288 21.58 37.09 12.20
N ARG A 289 22.79 36.88 11.70
CA ARG A 289 23.89 37.86 11.88
C ARG A 289 23.56 39.15 11.16
N ASP A 290 23.06 39.07 9.94
CA ASP A 290 22.80 40.23 9.09
C ASP A 290 21.46 40.91 9.40
N TYR A 291 20.46 40.14 9.88
CA TYR A 291 19.11 40.57 10.20
C TYR A 291 18.63 40.10 11.58
N PRO A 292 19.25 40.56 12.67
CA PRO A 292 19.00 40.05 14.03
C PRO A 292 17.61 40.36 14.58
N GLY A 293 16.85 41.28 13.96
CA GLY A 293 15.51 41.66 14.38
C GLY A 293 14.36 40.91 13.70
N ILE A 294 14.66 39.97 12.78
CA ILE A 294 13.61 39.22 12.06
C ILE A 294 13.33 37.90 12.78
N ASP A 295 12.08 37.71 13.19
CA ASP A 295 11.61 36.45 13.77
C ASP A 295 11.20 35.46 12.66
N LEU A 296 11.91 34.34 12.54
CA LEU A 296 11.61 33.24 11.60
C LEU A 296 10.75 32.14 12.24
N SER A 297 10.43 32.23 13.53
CA SER A 297 9.68 31.19 14.24
C SER A 297 8.34 30.81 13.57
N PRO A 298 7.56 31.73 12.95
CA PRO A 298 6.34 31.39 12.25
C PRO A 298 6.53 30.50 11.01
N TYR A 299 7.75 30.41 10.50
CA TYR A 299 8.09 29.64 9.28
C TYR A 299 8.69 28.27 9.58
N TYR A 300 8.91 27.93 10.86
CA TYR A 300 9.32 26.59 11.25
C TYR A 300 8.14 25.64 11.33
N LYS A 301 8.30 24.47 10.72
CA LYS A 301 7.37 23.35 10.90
C LYS A 301 7.95 22.39 11.92
N THR A 302 7.25 22.17 13.01
CA THR A 302 7.63 21.16 14.00
C THR A 302 7.08 19.80 13.57
N THR A 303 7.97 18.83 13.37
CA THR A 303 7.59 17.42 13.17
C THR A 303 7.97 16.63 14.41
N ARG A 304 7.11 15.70 14.82
CA ARG A 304 7.39 14.78 15.93
C ARG A 304 7.65 13.39 15.37
N SER A 305 8.72 12.76 15.81
CA SER A 305 9.02 11.36 15.48
C SER A 305 9.71 10.69 16.67
N ARG A 306 9.46 9.39 16.84
CA ARG A 306 10.18 8.58 17.83
C ARG A 306 11.45 8.02 17.19
N VAL A 307 12.59 8.29 17.78
CA VAL A 307 13.87 7.80 17.27
C VAL A 307 14.22 6.48 17.94
N PHE A 308 14.30 5.40 17.13
CA PHE A 308 14.72 4.09 17.60
C PHE A 308 16.24 3.98 17.67
N ARG A 309 16.77 3.62 18.84
CA ARG A 309 18.20 3.41 19.05
C ARG A 309 18.41 2.14 19.85
N VAL A 310 19.32 1.30 19.40
CA VAL A 310 19.83 0.16 20.16
C VAL A 310 21.27 0.44 20.55
N ASN A 311 21.51 0.61 21.84
CA ASN A 311 22.85 0.75 22.42
C ASN A 311 23.23 -0.61 22.98
N THR A 312 24.09 -1.35 22.25
CA THR A 312 24.70 -2.55 22.80
C THR A 312 25.86 -2.09 23.70
N ALA A 313 25.74 -2.35 25.00
CA ALA A 313 26.91 -2.25 25.85
C ALA A 313 27.99 -3.16 25.25
N LYS A 314 29.24 -2.69 25.18
CA LYS A 314 30.36 -3.57 24.82
C LYS A 314 30.38 -4.67 25.87
N MET A 315 29.94 -5.88 25.51
CA MET A 315 30.21 -7.06 26.29
C MET A 315 31.70 -7.35 26.30
#